data_7ddddf67f2a88aa52dd0e4e3f2d6d5a7
#
_entry.id   7ddddf67f2a88aa52dd0e4e3f2d6d5a7
#
_cell.length_a   1.000
_cell.length_b   1.000
_cell.length_c   1.000
_cell.angle_alpha   90.00
_cell.angle_beta   90.00
_cell.angle_gamma   90.00
#
_symmetry.space_group_name_H-M   'P 1'
#
loop_
_entity.id
_entity.type
_entity.pdbx_description
1 polymer ?
#
loop_
_entity_poly.entity_id
_entity_poly.type
_entity_poly.pdbx_seq_one_letter_code
_entity_poly.pdbx_strand_id
1 'polypeptide(L)'
;MAINRYVKKAGMIVGMLGIIAGCFQGYRAYAEDVTQKTPPERVNITVHKLMYDQSTQLNVDIDGIKNDGYTHDQYPTGVTKYNKADYGDVEFTLGNITDQVLPTEDSDLTNAKVDEIVKDVEDKGSNSEYVKNATNKITSAVDENGEITFADQPAYVNSKGNVYVVYESKSAAGLVTQKAKPMVVIAPMTDNTGSGFLKDIHLYPKNIVSKLSFELTKFGDDGTAQSKQTPLKGAKFELYKGEPGKGTKLGELVSDDQGKLTATDLTLGKYYFVEVPSEVVVGSDQEPTADQYLLGADARNDAHNKLTFEITNDGVTSDLKASYVNYKAPVIDKTVTNGTGEEHSFQIGDAVNYQGTIHIPTDIAGGTDGITVNGVKSETSPYSVFKWGD
;
A
#
# COMPACT_ATOMS: atom_id res chain seq x y z
N MET A 1 17.36 -4.72 50.80
CA MET A 1 18.12 -5.93 50.45
C MET A 1 17.35 -6.89 49.51
N ALA A 2 16.02 -6.84 49.46
CA ALA A 2 15.19 -7.65 48.56
C ALA A 2 15.27 -7.21 47.05
N ILE A 3 15.39 -5.93 46.80
CA ILE A 3 15.47 -5.36 45.46
C ILE A 3 16.63 -5.94 44.60
N ASN A 4 17.75 -6.24 45.26
CA ASN A 4 18.95 -6.73 44.59
C ASN A 4 18.84 -8.18 44.04
N ARG A 5 17.83 -8.95 44.48
CA ARG A 5 17.66 -10.34 44.06
C ARG A 5 16.84 -10.44 42.76
N TYR A 6 15.83 -9.57 42.63
CA TYR A 6 14.98 -9.53 41.46
C TYR A 6 15.63 -8.80 40.27
N VAL A 7 16.37 -7.75 40.58
CA VAL A 7 17.06 -6.95 39.56
C VAL A 7 18.16 -7.74 38.86
N LYS A 8 18.86 -8.65 39.56
CA LYS A 8 19.87 -9.52 38.92
C LYS A 8 19.28 -10.56 37.96
N LYS A 9 18.03 -10.96 38.14
CA LYS A 9 17.35 -11.92 37.25
C LYS A 9 16.58 -11.25 36.10
N ALA A 10 16.12 -10.02 36.29
CA ALA A 10 15.37 -9.28 35.25
C ALA A 10 16.21 -8.82 34.06
N GLY A 11 17.52 -8.67 34.25
CA GLY A 11 18.43 -8.16 33.20
C GLY A 11 18.72 -9.09 32.02
N MET A 12 18.10 -10.27 31.96
CA MET A 12 18.45 -11.25 30.93
C MET A 12 17.28 -11.72 30.05
N ILE A 13 16.10 -11.12 30.22
CA ILE A 13 14.91 -11.60 29.49
C ILE A 13 14.30 -10.43 28.69
N VAL A 14 15.02 -9.94 27.71
CA VAL A 14 14.45 -9.25 26.59
C VAL A 14 14.53 -10.19 25.41
N GLY A 15 13.39 -10.78 25.08
CA GLY A 15 13.08 -11.46 23.84
C GLY A 15 14.24 -12.21 23.16
N MET A 16 14.76 -13.28 23.75
CA MET A 16 15.54 -14.25 23.00
C MET A 16 14.57 -15.18 22.26
N LEU A 17 14.12 -14.78 21.10
CA LEU A 17 13.64 -15.69 20.08
C LEU A 17 14.55 -15.51 18.87
N GLY A 18 15.37 -16.51 18.61
CA GLY A 18 16.23 -16.57 17.43
C GLY A 18 17.73 -16.49 17.74
N ILE A 19 18.27 -17.47 18.48
CA ILE A 19 19.71 -17.70 18.41
C ILE A 19 19.99 -18.50 17.14
N ILE A 20 20.39 -17.82 16.07
CA ILE A 20 21.34 -18.37 15.12
C ILE A 20 22.58 -17.49 15.20
N ALA A 21 23.64 -18.08 15.75
CA ALA A 21 24.94 -17.47 15.87
C ALA A 21 25.52 -17.22 14.47
N GLY A 22 25.40 -15.99 13.99
CA GLY A 22 26.08 -15.47 12.81
C GLY A 22 26.93 -14.27 13.23
N CYS A 23 28.23 -14.39 13.07
CA CYS A 23 29.20 -13.35 13.35
C CYS A 23 28.85 -12.05 12.61
N PHE A 24 28.38 -11.05 13.32
CA PHE A 24 28.39 -9.67 12.86
C PHE A 24 29.36 -8.85 13.69
N GLN A 25 30.53 -8.59 13.12
CA GLN A 25 31.41 -7.52 13.59
C GLN A 25 30.85 -6.20 13.10
N GLY A 26 30.54 -5.28 14.00
CA GLY A 26 30.60 -3.86 13.66
C GLY A 26 29.37 -2.99 13.80
N TYR A 27 28.39 -3.30 14.65
CA TYR A 27 27.41 -2.29 15.03
C TYR A 27 27.79 -1.63 16.35
N ARG A 28 28.23 -0.37 16.29
CA ARG A 28 28.43 0.45 17.49
C ARG A 28 27.10 1.13 17.82
N ALA A 29 26.60 0.93 19.03
CA ALA A 29 25.59 1.79 19.60
C ALA A 29 26.17 3.20 19.76
N TYR A 30 25.56 4.17 19.16
CA TYR A 30 25.90 5.58 19.31
C TYR A 30 24.68 6.32 19.85
N ALA A 31 24.39 6.16 21.10
CA ALA A 31 23.72 7.15 21.95
C ALA A 31 24.19 6.89 23.36
N GLU A 32 24.50 7.92 24.11
CA GLU A 32 24.68 7.80 25.54
C GLU A 32 23.29 7.52 26.15
N ASP A 33 22.85 6.26 26.12
CA ASP A 33 21.70 5.84 26.90
C ASP A 33 22.10 6.01 28.37
N VAL A 34 21.40 6.90 29.06
CA VAL A 34 21.75 7.29 30.41
C VAL A 34 21.55 6.07 31.32
N THR A 35 22.63 5.41 31.69
CA THR A 35 22.58 4.32 32.67
C THR A 35 22.65 4.90 34.07
N GLN A 36 21.73 4.45 34.93
CA GLN A 36 21.65 4.84 36.32
C GLN A 36 22.15 3.69 37.21
N LYS A 37 22.93 4.01 38.26
CA LYS A 37 23.39 2.99 39.20
C LYS A 37 22.26 2.47 40.10
N THR A 38 21.23 3.25 40.30
CA THR A 38 20.02 2.88 41.07
C THR A 38 18.87 2.61 40.10
N PRO A 39 18.03 1.58 40.36
CA PRO A 39 16.87 1.32 39.54
C PRO A 39 15.99 2.57 39.44
N PRO A 40 15.58 2.99 38.24
CA PRO A 40 14.65 4.09 38.10
C PRO A 40 13.27 3.70 38.62
N GLU A 41 12.54 4.63 39.24
CA GLU A 41 11.14 4.40 39.62
C GLU A 41 10.22 4.32 38.39
N ARG A 42 10.60 5.02 37.33
CA ARG A 42 9.84 5.13 36.11
C ARG A 42 10.76 5.08 34.90
N VAL A 43 10.26 4.49 33.82
CA VAL A 43 10.97 4.34 32.54
C VAL A 43 10.13 4.89 31.39
N ASN A 44 10.79 5.27 30.32
CA ASN A 44 10.14 5.51 29.04
C ASN A 44 10.32 4.26 28.16
N ILE A 45 9.28 3.87 27.45
CA ILE A 45 9.33 2.76 26.47
C ILE A 45 9.05 3.37 25.11
N THR A 46 10.08 3.43 24.27
CA THR A 46 10.00 3.99 22.92
C THR A 46 10.00 2.88 21.88
N VAL A 47 9.00 2.89 21.03
CA VAL A 47 8.86 1.97 19.90
C VAL A 47 9.35 2.69 18.64
N HIS A 48 10.36 2.15 17.99
CA HIS A 48 10.83 2.55 16.66
C HIS A 48 10.28 1.55 15.65
N LYS A 49 9.20 1.90 15.00
CA LYS A 49 8.56 1.03 14.04
C LYS A 49 9.39 0.92 12.77
N LEU A 50 9.71 -0.30 12.42
CA LEU A 50 10.44 -0.64 11.21
C LEU A 50 9.57 -1.42 10.23
N MET A 51 10.02 -1.46 8.98
CA MET A 51 9.41 -2.26 7.94
C MET A 51 10.45 -2.85 7.00
N TYR A 52 10.04 -3.88 6.29
CA TYR A 52 10.74 -4.33 5.13
C TYR A 52 9.76 -4.74 4.02
N ASP A 53 10.12 -4.45 2.78
CA ASP A 53 9.28 -4.72 1.61
C ASP A 53 9.46 -6.16 1.16
N GLN A 54 8.36 -6.91 1.08
CA GLN A 54 8.38 -8.31 0.67
C GLN A 54 8.94 -8.51 -0.74
N SER A 55 8.81 -7.52 -1.62
CA SER A 55 9.34 -7.59 -3.00
C SER A 55 10.88 -7.54 -3.05
N THR A 56 11.51 -6.99 -2.01
CA THR A 56 12.98 -6.90 -1.89
C THR A 56 13.60 -8.09 -1.16
N GLN A 57 12.83 -9.14 -0.92
CA GLN A 57 13.13 -10.28 -0.07
C GLN A 57 14.17 -11.25 -0.68
N LEU A 58 15.39 -10.81 -0.76
CA LEU A 58 16.52 -11.74 -0.93
C LEU A 58 17.47 -11.56 0.25
N ASN A 59 17.30 -12.41 1.29
CA ASN A 59 18.22 -12.53 2.42
C ASN A 59 18.24 -11.36 3.42
N VAL A 60 17.09 -10.78 3.74
CA VAL A 60 17.01 -9.81 4.83
C VAL A 60 16.95 -10.57 6.16
N ASP A 61 17.94 -10.39 7.01
CA ASP A 61 17.89 -10.82 8.40
C ASP A 61 17.00 -9.85 9.19
N ILE A 62 15.70 -10.12 9.18
CA ILE A 62 14.74 -9.31 9.94
C ILE A 62 14.91 -9.44 11.45
N ASP A 63 15.61 -10.46 11.90
CA ASP A 63 15.91 -10.69 13.32
C ASP A 63 17.24 -10.04 13.73
N GLY A 64 17.99 -9.44 12.79
CA GLY A 64 19.27 -8.81 13.02
C GLY A 64 19.26 -7.58 13.92
N ILE A 65 18.08 -6.95 14.13
CA ILE A 65 17.91 -5.86 15.09
C ILE A 65 17.36 -6.46 16.39
N LYS A 66 18.14 -6.39 17.43
CA LYS A 66 17.76 -6.89 18.75
C LYS A 66 16.96 -5.84 19.50
N ASN A 67 15.94 -6.29 20.24
CA ASN A 67 15.25 -5.48 21.24
C ASN A 67 16.03 -5.56 22.58
N ASP A 68 17.24 -5.01 22.57
CA ASP A 68 18.16 -5.02 23.72
C ASP A 68 17.98 -3.81 24.65
N GLY A 69 17.02 -2.96 24.32
CA GLY A 69 16.67 -1.75 25.07
C GLY A 69 17.46 -0.51 24.68
N TYR A 70 18.46 -0.65 23.80
CA TYR A 70 19.31 0.45 23.37
C TYR A 70 18.81 1.11 22.07
N THR A 71 19.28 2.34 21.82
CA THR A 71 19.07 3.04 20.58
C THR A 71 19.92 2.43 19.45
N HIS A 72 19.30 2.21 18.29
CA HIS A 72 19.95 1.77 17.06
C HIS A 72 19.69 2.77 15.95
N ASP A 73 20.73 3.32 15.34
CA ASP A 73 20.68 4.27 14.23
C ASP A 73 20.95 3.62 12.86
N GLN A 74 21.39 2.36 12.85
CA GLN A 74 21.65 1.59 11.65
C GLN A 74 20.82 0.32 11.61
N TYR A 75 20.29 0.03 10.43
CA TYR A 75 19.44 -1.13 10.22
C TYR A 75 20.04 -2.08 9.17
N PRO A 76 19.74 -3.38 9.23
CA PRO A 76 20.15 -4.32 8.19
C PRO A 76 19.65 -3.89 6.81
N THR A 77 20.38 -4.31 5.76
CA THR A 77 20.00 -4.02 4.38
C THR A 77 18.56 -4.46 4.11
N GLY A 78 17.76 -3.56 3.54
CA GLY A 78 16.35 -3.79 3.23
C GLY A 78 15.37 -3.49 4.37
N VAL A 79 15.87 -3.26 5.59
CA VAL A 79 15.05 -2.77 6.70
C VAL A 79 15.11 -1.25 6.75
N THR A 80 13.95 -0.62 6.86
CA THR A 80 13.85 0.85 6.94
C THR A 80 12.88 1.27 8.04
N LYS A 81 12.90 2.53 8.41
CA LYS A 81 11.84 3.13 9.22
C LYS A 81 10.50 2.97 8.51
N TYR A 82 9.44 2.77 9.29
CA TYR A 82 8.10 2.63 8.76
C TYR A 82 7.64 3.93 8.09
N ASN A 83 7.21 3.84 6.85
CA ASN A 83 6.67 4.96 6.10
C ASN A 83 5.13 4.97 6.19
N LYS A 84 4.61 5.75 7.12
CA LYS A 84 3.17 5.89 7.35
C LYS A 84 2.42 6.44 6.13
N ALA A 85 3.03 7.33 5.36
CA ALA A 85 2.40 7.93 4.17
C ALA A 85 2.13 6.89 3.06
N ASP A 86 2.99 5.86 2.96
CA ASP A 86 2.84 4.81 1.95
C ASP A 86 2.09 3.57 2.46
N TYR A 87 2.21 3.25 3.76
CA TYR A 87 1.69 1.99 4.30
C TYR A 87 0.63 2.18 5.39
N GLY A 88 0.25 3.42 5.69
CA GLY A 88 -0.86 3.77 6.56
C GLY A 88 -0.59 3.80 8.04
N ASP A 89 -1.67 4.00 8.80
CA ASP A 89 -1.58 4.12 10.24
C ASP A 89 -1.27 2.79 10.92
N VAL A 90 -0.34 2.85 11.87
CA VAL A 90 -0.04 1.75 12.80
C VAL A 90 -0.21 2.25 14.22
N GLU A 91 -0.91 1.47 15.04
CA GLU A 91 -1.07 1.75 16.48
C GLU A 91 -0.48 0.62 17.28
N PHE A 92 0.15 1.00 18.39
CA PHE A 92 0.62 0.07 19.40
C PHE A 92 -0.14 0.28 20.70
N THR A 93 -0.39 -0.84 21.37
CA THR A 93 -0.95 -0.84 22.73
C THR A 93 0.09 -1.40 23.68
N LEU A 94 0.36 -0.64 24.73
CA LEU A 94 1.10 -1.08 25.91
C LEU A 94 0.11 -1.43 27.01
N GLY A 95 0.31 -2.56 27.70
CA GLY A 95 -0.49 -2.98 28.84
C GLY A 95 0.38 -3.58 29.94
N ASN A 96 0.12 -3.23 31.20
CA ASN A 96 0.80 -3.83 32.33
C ASN A 96 0.15 -5.18 32.67
N ILE A 97 0.93 -6.25 32.64
CA ILE A 97 0.49 -7.62 32.90
C ILE A 97 1.15 -8.23 34.15
N THR A 98 1.80 -7.42 34.97
CA THR A 98 2.58 -7.86 36.15
C THR A 98 1.83 -8.82 37.04
N ASP A 99 0.62 -8.47 37.45
CA ASP A 99 -0.16 -9.28 38.38
C ASP A 99 -0.60 -10.63 37.79
N GLN A 100 -0.68 -10.72 36.47
CA GLN A 100 -1.04 -11.95 35.75
C GLN A 100 0.13 -12.94 35.68
N VAL A 101 1.36 -12.41 35.60
CA VAL A 101 2.56 -13.22 35.34
C VAL A 101 3.48 -13.35 36.56
N LEU A 102 3.36 -12.44 37.51
CA LEU A 102 4.07 -12.42 38.78
C LEU A 102 3.09 -12.26 39.95
N PRO A 103 2.19 -13.22 40.19
CA PRO A 103 1.12 -13.08 41.18
C PRO A 103 1.64 -13.06 42.62
N THR A 104 2.81 -13.61 42.90
CA THR A 104 3.43 -13.64 44.24
C THR A 104 4.85 -13.06 44.18
N GLU A 105 5.42 -12.76 45.36
CA GLU A 105 6.79 -12.25 45.46
C GLU A 105 7.84 -13.26 45.02
N ASP A 106 7.55 -14.54 45.09
CA ASP A 106 8.44 -15.62 44.68
C ASP A 106 8.22 -16.07 43.24
N SER A 107 7.31 -15.41 42.50
CA SER A 107 7.05 -15.73 41.08
C SER A 107 8.22 -15.30 40.23
N ASP A 108 8.66 -16.17 39.31
CA ASP A 108 9.67 -15.90 38.31
C ASP A 108 9.04 -15.89 36.90
N LEU A 109 9.36 -14.91 36.09
CA LEU A 109 9.01 -14.91 34.67
C LEU A 109 10.04 -15.72 33.92
N THR A 110 9.65 -16.90 33.43
CA THR A 110 10.50 -17.78 32.64
C THR A 110 10.42 -17.45 31.15
N ASN A 111 11.45 -17.84 30.37
CA ASN A 111 11.41 -17.70 28.91
C ASN A 111 10.19 -18.41 28.31
N ALA A 112 9.86 -19.62 28.76
CA ALA A 112 8.68 -20.35 28.29
C ALA A 112 7.37 -19.57 28.55
N LYS A 113 7.29 -18.82 29.65
CA LYS A 113 6.14 -17.97 29.93
C LYS A 113 6.09 -16.74 29.05
N VAL A 114 7.25 -16.15 28.75
CA VAL A 114 7.35 -15.05 27.75
C VAL A 114 6.91 -15.53 26.37
N ASP A 115 7.39 -16.70 25.93
CA ASP A 115 7.01 -17.29 24.64
C ASP A 115 5.50 -17.57 24.56
N GLU A 116 4.90 -18.06 25.64
CA GLU A 116 3.46 -18.29 25.76
C GLU A 116 2.68 -16.98 25.60
N ILE A 117 3.11 -15.91 26.29
CA ILE A 117 2.47 -14.58 26.22
C ILE A 117 2.56 -14.04 24.79
N VAL A 118 3.76 -14.05 24.19
CA VAL A 118 3.98 -13.56 22.83
C VAL A 118 3.08 -14.29 21.84
N LYS A 119 3.07 -15.63 21.91
CA LYS A 119 2.24 -16.45 21.03
C LYS A 119 0.75 -16.19 21.22
N ASP A 120 0.26 -16.13 22.46
CA ASP A 120 -1.16 -15.88 22.75
C ASP A 120 -1.61 -14.51 22.25
N VAL A 121 -0.77 -13.48 22.41
CA VAL A 121 -1.06 -12.13 21.93
C VAL A 121 -0.92 -12.03 20.40
N GLU A 122 0.04 -12.73 19.80
CA GLU A 122 0.18 -12.81 18.35
C GLU A 122 -1.07 -13.46 17.72
N ASP A 123 -1.53 -14.57 18.26
CA ASP A 123 -2.67 -15.33 17.73
C ASP A 123 -4.02 -14.63 17.97
N LYS A 124 -4.20 -13.93 19.09
CA LYS A 124 -5.50 -13.39 19.54
C LYS A 124 -5.60 -11.88 19.57
N GLY A 125 -4.47 -11.15 19.50
CA GLY A 125 -4.44 -9.69 19.57
C GLY A 125 -5.14 -9.16 20.82
N SER A 126 -6.07 -8.22 20.65
CA SER A 126 -6.88 -7.64 21.72
C SER A 126 -7.78 -8.66 22.45
N ASN A 127 -7.99 -9.84 21.88
CA ASN A 127 -8.77 -10.93 22.50
C ASN A 127 -7.93 -11.83 23.41
N SER A 128 -6.62 -11.67 23.46
CA SER A 128 -5.76 -12.34 24.43
C SER A 128 -6.18 -11.99 25.86
N GLU A 129 -6.19 -12.96 26.76
CA GLU A 129 -6.49 -12.71 28.16
C GLU A 129 -5.41 -11.84 28.82
N TYR A 130 -4.15 -11.94 28.39
CA TYR A 130 -3.10 -11.04 28.83
C TYR A 130 -3.40 -9.59 28.50
N VAL A 131 -3.96 -9.33 27.30
CA VAL A 131 -4.33 -7.99 26.87
C VAL A 131 -5.64 -7.52 27.53
N LYS A 132 -6.66 -8.37 27.59
CA LYS A 132 -7.95 -8.02 28.22
C LYS A 132 -7.80 -7.61 29.66
N ASN A 133 -7.04 -8.38 30.43
CA ASN A 133 -6.85 -8.19 31.86
C ASN A 133 -5.63 -7.31 32.21
N ALA A 134 -4.95 -6.76 31.19
CA ALA A 134 -3.87 -5.79 31.41
C ALA A 134 -4.40 -4.53 32.08
N THR A 135 -3.65 -4.02 33.03
CA THR A 135 -3.91 -2.73 33.68
C THR A 135 -3.16 -1.61 32.95
N ASN A 136 -3.57 -0.36 33.17
CA ASN A 136 -2.91 0.82 32.61
C ASN A 136 -2.62 0.72 31.11
N LYS A 137 -3.64 0.30 30.34
CA LYS A 137 -3.51 0.20 28.87
C LYS A 137 -3.42 1.58 28.25
N ILE A 138 -2.42 1.75 27.37
CA ILE A 138 -2.22 2.97 26.58
C ILE A 138 -2.09 2.54 25.12
N THR A 139 -2.92 3.12 24.24
CA THR A 139 -2.84 2.93 22.80
C THR A 139 -2.44 4.25 22.15
N SER A 140 -1.46 4.20 21.25
CA SER A 140 -1.01 5.35 20.51
C SER A 140 -0.59 4.98 19.08
N ALA A 141 -0.79 5.91 18.15
CA ALA A 141 -0.33 5.76 16.78
C ALA A 141 1.14 6.19 16.65
N VAL A 142 1.86 5.56 15.73
CA VAL A 142 3.20 6.03 15.35
C VAL A 142 3.12 7.42 14.73
N ASP A 143 4.13 8.23 14.97
CA ASP A 143 4.28 9.54 14.32
C ASP A 143 4.80 9.39 12.87
N GLU A 144 5.09 10.51 12.23
CA GLU A 144 5.63 10.54 10.86
C GLU A 144 7.04 9.93 10.73
N ASN A 145 7.76 9.78 11.85
CA ASN A 145 9.07 9.11 11.90
C ASN A 145 8.98 7.61 12.20
N GLY A 146 7.76 7.10 12.40
CA GLY A 146 7.52 5.72 12.81
C GLY A 146 7.80 5.50 14.30
N GLU A 147 7.67 6.52 15.16
CA GLU A 147 8.04 6.44 16.57
C GLU A 147 6.85 6.69 17.50
N ILE A 148 6.85 6.02 18.66
CA ILE A 148 5.94 6.25 19.78
C ILE A 148 6.73 6.14 21.08
N THR A 149 6.49 7.05 22.02
CA THR A 149 7.01 6.92 23.39
C THR A 149 5.86 6.78 24.37
N PHE A 150 5.82 5.65 25.07
CA PHE A 150 5.03 5.46 26.27
C PHE A 150 5.83 5.99 27.47
N ALA A 151 5.66 7.28 27.71
CA ALA A 151 6.45 7.98 28.72
C ALA A 151 6.03 7.62 30.16
N ASP A 152 6.96 7.73 31.06
CA ASP A 152 6.73 7.74 32.50
C ASP A 152 5.99 6.49 33.03
N GLN A 153 6.38 5.30 32.55
CA GLN A 153 5.81 4.04 32.99
C GLN A 153 6.44 3.59 34.32
N PRO A 154 5.65 3.14 35.32
CA PRO A 154 6.20 2.60 36.56
C PRO A 154 7.18 1.44 36.30
N ALA A 155 8.39 1.51 36.82
CA ALA A 155 9.37 0.45 36.62
C ALA A 155 9.14 -0.72 37.59
N TYR A 156 8.56 -0.46 38.75
CA TYR A 156 8.20 -1.47 39.72
C TYR A 156 7.04 -1.04 40.62
N VAL A 157 6.35 -2.01 41.18
CA VAL A 157 5.29 -1.86 42.17
C VAL A 157 5.55 -2.85 43.29
N ASN A 158 5.49 -2.40 44.54
CA ASN A 158 5.69 -3.25 45.73
C ASN A 158 6.97 -4.10 45.67
N SER A 159 8.08 -3.50 45.26
CA SER A 159 9.40 -4.14 45.09
C SER A 159 9.49 -5.17 43.97
N LYS A 160 8.45 -5.36 43.15
CA LYS A 160 8.46 -6.20 41.97
C LYS A 160 8.68 -5.35 40.74
N GLY A 161 9.49 -5.85 39.80
CA GLY A 161 9.60 -5.26 38.47
C GLY A 161 8.28 -5.39 37.72
N ASN A 162 7.90 -4.36 36.99
CA ASN A 162 6.71 -4.40 36.15
C ASN A 162 6.97 -5.13 34.82
N VAL A 163 5.96 -5.87 34.41
CA VAL A 163 5.95 -6.59 33.12
C VAL A 163 4.90 -5.97 32.22
N TYR A 164 5.35 -5.53 31.06
CA TYR A 164 4.50 -4.93 30.05
C TYR A 164 4.44 -5.81 28.82
N VAL A 165 3.27 -5.88 28.19
CA VAL A 165 3.12 -6.37 26.82
C VAL A 165 2.94 -5.17 25.90
N VAL A 166 3.68 -5.15 24.80
CA VAL A 166 3.57 -4.15 23.72
C VAL A 166 3.25 -4.89 22.44
N TYR A 167 2.15 -4.55 21.78
CA TYR A 167 1.73 -5.20 20.55
C TYR A 167 1.09 -4.23 19.56
N GLU A 168 1.19 -4.55 18.29
CA GLU A 168 0.57 -3.80 17.21
C GLU A 168 -0.93 -4.06 17.19
N SER A 169 -1.72 -3.09 17.66
CA SER A 169 -3.17 -3.19 17.78
C SER A 169 -3.90 -2.83 16.48
N LYS A 170 -3.29 -2.04 15.61
CA LYS A 170 -3.84 -1.66 14.30
C LYS A 170 -2.74 -1.53 13.24
N SER A 171 -3.06 -1.94 12.03
CA SER A 171 -2.26 -1.72 10.82
C SER A 171 -3.16 -1.64 9.60
N ALA A 172 -2.66 -1.06 8.50
CA ALA A 172 -3.39 -1.01 7.24
C ALA A 172 -3.55 -2.40 6.63
N ALA A 173 -4.78 -2.83 6.42
CA ALA A 173 -5.07 -4.11 5.81
C ALA A 173 -4.64 -4.13 4.32
N GLY A 174 -4.07 -5.25 3.87
CA GLY A 174 -3.66 -5.45 2.48
C GLY A 174 -2.27 -4.95 2.12
N LEU A 175 -1.73 -3.97 2.85
CA LEU A 175 -0.35 -3.49 2.66
C LEU A 175 0.63 -4.10 3.67
N VAL A 176 0.15 -4.41 4.88
CA VAL A 176 0.92 -5.15 5.89
C VAL A 176 0.59 -6.62 5.76
N THR A 177 1.51 -7.41 5.23
CA THR A 177 1.35 -8.85 5.04
C THR A 177 1.69 -9.64 6.30
N GLN A 178 2.55 -9.08 7.15
CA GLN A 178 2.85 -9.63 8.46
C GLN A 178 3.05 -8.50 9.47
N LYS A 179 2.29 -8.54 10.55
CA LYS A 179 2.44 -7.62 11.68
C LYS A 179 3.68 -7.92 12.50
N ALA A 180 4.13 -6.92 13.22
CA ALA A 180 5.18 -7.12 14.21
C ALA A 180 4.74 -8.10 15.31
N LYS A 181 5.68 -8.95 15.72
CA LYS A 181 5.45 -9.82 16.88
C LYS A 181 5.26 -8.99 18.16
N PRO A 182 4.37 -9.41 19.05
CA PRO A 182 4.27 -8.80 20.36
C PRO A 182 5.59 -8.88 21.13
N MET A 183 5.81 -7.93 22.02
CA MET A 183 7.02 -7.84 22.84
C MET A 183 6.65 -7.81 24.30
N VAL A 184 7.44 -8.48 25.13
CA VAL A 184 7.32 -8.43 26.60
C VAL A 184 8.50 -7.63 27.13
N VAL A 185 8.20 -6.57 27.87
CA VAL A 185 9.19 -5.66 28.46
C VAL A 185 9.15 -5.80 29.96
N ILE A 186 10.31 -6.02 30.58
CA ILE A 186 10.46 -6.10 32.01
C ILE A 186 11.20 -4.85 32.48
N ALA A 187 10.57 -4.07 33.36
CA ALA A 187 11.16 -2.89 33.93
C ALA A 187 11.38 -3.09 35.45
N PRO A 188 12.46 -2.54 36.04
CA PRO A 188 13.55 -1.84 35.37
C PRO A 188 14.45 -2.79 34.59
N MET A 189 14.95 -2.36 33.45
CA MET A 189 15.86 -3.11 32.62
C MET A 189 17.32 -2.77 32.98
N THR A 190 18.18 -3.80 33.14
CA THR A 190 19.60 -3.56 33.36
C THR A 190 20.32 -3.25 32.06
N ASP A 191 21.39 -2.45 32.17
CA ASP A 191 22.30 -2.24 31.06
C ASP A 191 23.07 -3.53 30.67
N ASN A 192 23.75 -3.51 29.52
CA ASN A 192 24.52 -4.65 29.02
C ASN A 192 25.73 -5.03 29.88
N THR A 193 26.16 -4.19 30.80
CA THR A 193 27.23 -4.46 31.79
C THR A 193 26.68 -5.10 33.05
N GLY A 194 25.36 -5.04 33.25
CA GLY A 194 24.69 -5.49 34.47
C GLY A 194 24.98 -4.62 35.69
N SER A 195 25.58 -3.44 35.51
CA SER A 195 25.98 -2.53 36.60
C SER A 195 25.13 -1.27 36.69
N GLY A 196 24.28 -1.04 35.74
CA GLY A 196 23.34 0.09 35.68
C GLY A 196 21.97 -0.32 35.18
N PHE A 197 21.08 0.66 35.06
CA PHE A 197 19.71 0.50 34.58
C PHE A 197 19.40 1.49 33.48
N LEU A 198 18.64 1.06 32.50
CA LEU A 198 18.12 1.91 31.44
C LEU A 198 16.89 2.68 31.95
N LYS A 199 16.89 3.99 31.75
CA LYS A 199 15.72 4.83 31.96
C LYS A 199 14.84 4.87 30.72
N ASP A 200 15.46 4.87 29.57
CA ASP A 200 14.80 4.83 28.27
C ASP A 200 15.04 3.46 27.63
N ILE A 201 13.95 2.77 27.30
CA ILE A 201 13.96 1.42 26.72
C ILE A 201 13.47 1.52 25.30
N HIS A 202 14.28 1.07 24.33
CA HIS A 202 14.01 1.16 22.91
C HIS A 202 13.64 -0.19 22.31
N LEU A 203 12.56 -0.23 21.53
CA LEU A 203 11.99 -1.41 20.89
C LEU A 203 11.90 -1.22 19.39
N TYR A 204 12.18 -2.27 18.61
CA TYR A 204 12.27 -2.22 17.14
C TYR A 204 11.35 -3.26 16.48
N PRO A 205 10.01 -3.15 16.63
CA PRO A 205 9.07 -4.03 15.94
C PRO A 205 9.08 -3.79 14.44
N LYS A 206 9.01 -4.88 13.66
CA LYS A 206 9.11 -4.85 12.21
C LYS A 206 7.86 -5.42 11.56
N ASN A 207 7.31 -4.72 10.56
CA ASN A 207 6.29 -5.27 9.66
C ASN A 207 6.92 -5.74 8.36
N ILE A 208 6.33 -6.79 7.80
CA ILE A 208 6.52 -7.10 6.39
C ILE A 208 5.40 -6.37 5.64
N VAL A 209 5.79 -5.57 4.66
CA VAL A 209 4.87 -4.81 3.83
C VAL A 209 4.95 -5.27 2.38
N SER A 210 3.87 -5.10 1.64
CA SER A 210 3.81 -5.39 0.22
C SER A 210 3.12 -4.25 -0.49
N LYS A 211 3.62 -3.93 -1.66
CA LYS A 211 2.98 -3.01 -2.58
C LYS A 211 1.92 -3.75 -3.40
N LEU A 212 1.00 -3.00 -3.95
CA LEU A 212 -0.12 -3.53 -4.70
C LEU A 212 0.06 -3.33 -6.20
N SER A 213 -0.76 -4.01 -6.98
CA SER A 213 -0.86 -3.82 -8.41
C SER A 213 -2.29 -3.55 -8.83
N PHE A 214 -2.46 -2.76 -9.89
CA PHE A 214 -3.74 -2.49 -10.51
C PHE A 214 -3.69 -2.94 -11.97
N GLU A 215 -4.69 -3.68 -12.42
CA GLU A 215 -4.82 -4.14 -13.80
C GLU A 215 -5.93 -3.34 -14.52
N LEU A 216 -5.59 -2.72 -15.63
CA LEU A 216 -6.52 -2.09 -16.54
C LEU A 216 -6.55 -2.88 -17.85
N THR A 217 -7.73 -3.23 -18.37
CA THR A 217 -7.89 -3.84 -19.69
C THR A 217 -8.50 -2.84 -20.64
N LYS A 218 -7.82 -2.60 -21.74
CA LYS A 218 -8.20 -1.68 -22.79
C LYS A 218 -8.87 -2.40 -23.95
N PHE A 219 -10.06 -1.94 -24.31
CA PHE A 219 -10.82 -2.45 -25.44
C PHE A 219 -11.11 -1.37 -26.47
N GLY A 220 -11.28 -1.79 -27.71
CA GLY A 220 -11.88 -1.01 -28.80
C GLY A 220 -13.25 -1.55 -29.15
N ASP A 221 -14.11 -0.64 -29.57
CA ASP A 221 -15.47 -0.93 -30.03
C ASP A 221 -15.68 -0.17 -31.35
N ASP A 222 -16.15 -0.85 -32.42
CA ASP A 222 -16.39 -0.22 -33.71
C ASP A 222 -17.74 0.54 -33.78
N GLY A 223 -18.51 0.52 -32.70
CA GLY A 223 -19.77 1.25 -32.57
C GLY A 223 -20.91 0.62 -33.38
N THR A 224 -20.74 -0.59 -33.93
CA THR A 224 -21.83 -1.26 -34.64
C THR A 224 -22.70 -2.11 -33.71
N ALA A 225 -23.94 -2.38 -34.09
CA ALA A 225 -24.84 -3.25 -33.30
C ALA A 225 -24.31 -4.68 -33.15
N GLN A 226 -23.41 -5.12 -34.01
CA GLN A 226 -22.71 -6.41 -33.97
C GLN A 226 -21.32 -6.32 -33.37
N SER A 227 -20.92 -5.12 -32.92
CA SER A 227 -19.60 -4.88 -32.39
C SER A 227 -19.30 -5.79 -31.21
N LYS A 228 -18.09 -6.33 -31.21
CA LYS A 228 -17.52 -7.01 -30.06
C LYS A 228 -16.35 -6.17 -29.59
N GLN A 229 -16.33 -5.93 -28.28
CA GLN A 229 -15.17 -5.31 -27.66
C GLN A 229 -13.93 -6.16 -27.92
N THR A 230 -12.95 -5.59 -28.61
CA THR A 230 -11.70 -6.25 -28.96
C THR A 230 -10.56 -5.63 -28.16
N PRO A 231 -9.68 -6.45 -27.55
CA PRO A 231 -8.51 -5.92 -26.87
C PRO A 231 -7.68 -5.02 -27.78
N LEU A 232 -7.27 -3.86 -27.26
CA LEU A 232 -6.39 -2.94 -27.97
C LEU A 232 -4.96 -3.03 -27.42
N LYS A 233 -4.03 -3.46 -28.26
CA LYS A 233 -2.60 -3.41 -28.01
C LYS A 233 -2.05 -2.01 -28.32
N GLY A 234 -1.08 -1.55 -27.55
CA GLY A 234 -0.35 -0.32 -27.80
C GLY A 234 -1.00 0.95 -27.26
N ALA A 235 -2.19 0.86 -26.64
CA ALA A 235 -2.81 2.00 -25.96
C ALA A 235 -1.94 2.46 -24.78
N LYS A 236 -1.68 3.77 -24.71
CA LYS A 236 -0.80 4.37 -23.72
C LYS A 236 -1.58 5.13 -22.66
N PHE A 237 -1.19 4.91 -21.41
CA PHE A 237 -1.74 5.59 -20.26
C PHE A 237 -0.63 6.14 -19.37
N GLU A 238 -0.75 7.38 -18.99
CA GLU A 238 0.05 7.96 -17.93
C GLU A 238 -0.60 7.68 -16.57
N LEU A 239 0.16 7.15 -15.64
CA LEU A 239 -0.26 6.90 -14.25
C LEU A 239 0.21 8.05 -13.36
N TYR A 240 -0.69 8.54 -12.53
CA TYR A 240 -0.44 9.60 -11.56
C TYR A 240 -0.86 9.19 -10.16
N LYS A 241 -0.10 9.66 -9.15
CA LYS A 241 -0.50 9.61 -7.73
C LYS A 241 -0.94 10.99 -7.28
N GLY A 242 -2.14 11.09 -6.71
CA GLY A 242 -2.75 12.33 -6.23
C GLY A 242 -4.11 12.61 -6.85
N GLU A 243 -4.65 13.80 -6.61
CA GLU A 243 -5.92 14.24 -7.18
C GLU A 243 -5.80 14.51 -8.69
N PRO A 244 -6.84 14.20 -9.48
CA PRO A 244 -6.85 14.48 -10.91
C PRO A 244 -6.46 15.91 -11.26
N GLY A 245 -5.44 16.05 -12.13
CA GLY A 245 -4.92 17.35 -12.57
C GLY A 245 -3.89 17.99 -11.61
N LYS A 246 -3.65 17.38 -10.43
CA LYS A 246 -2.67 17.87 -9.44
C LYS A 246 -1.68 16.77 -9.00
N GLY A 247 -1.86 15.55 -9.46
CA GLY A 247 -1.02 14.41 -9.09
C GLY A 247 0.36 14.46 -9.71
N THR A 248 1.27 13.69 -9.12
CA THR A 248 2.61 13.46 -9.66
C THR A 248 2.60 12.29 -10.62
N LYS A 249 3.15 12.46 -11.82
CA LYS A 249 3.30 11.37 -12.80
C LYS A 249 4.27 10.32 -12.26
N LEU A 250 3.83 9.07 -12.20
CA LEU A 250 4.65 7.93 -11.79
C LEU A 250 5.31 7.25 -12.99
N GLY A 251 4.62 7.20 -14.12
CA GLY A 251 5.12 6.54 -15.31
C GLY A 251 4.12 6.49 -16.45
N GLU A 252 4.49 5.77 -17.49
CA GLU A 252 3.65 5.45 -18.64
C GLU A 252 3.51 3.94 -18.77
N LEU A 253 2.31 3.48 -19.04
CA LEU A 253 1.96 2.09 -19.27
C LEU A 253 1.44 1.91 -20.68
N VAL A 254 1.74 0.78 -21.29
CA VAL A 254 1.31 0.43 -22.64
C VAL A 254 0.57 -0.90 -22.60
N SER A 255 -0.57 -0.99 -23.25
CA SER A 255 -1.35 -2.22 -23.29
C SER A 255 -0.68 -3.31 -24.14
N ASP A 256 -0.74 -4.55 -23.64
CA ASP A 256 -0.24 -5.73 -24.32
C ASP A 256 -1.21 -6.29 -25.37
N ASP A 257 -0.90 -7.45 -25.94
CA ASP A 257 -1.73 -8.15 -26.96
C ASP A 257 -3.14 -8.50 -26.45
N GLN A 258 -3.33 -8.54 -25.14
CA GLN A 258 -4.62 -8.79 -24.49
C GLN A 258 -5.31 -7.51 -24.02
N GLY A 259 -4.75 -6.35 -24.39
CA GLY A 259 -5.23 -5.05 -23.95
C GLY A 259 -4.89 -4.72 -22.50
N LYS A 260 -4.04 -5.50 -21.85
CA LYS A 260 -3.75 -5.35 -20.42
C LYS A 260 -2.63 -4.36 -20.17
N LEU A 261 -2.84 -3.53 -19.14
CA LEU A 261 -1.83 -2.67 -18.52
C LEU A 261 -1.81 -2.98 -17.04
N THR A 262 -0.62 -3.13 -16.47
CA THR A 262 -0.47 -3.39 -15.04
C THR A 262 0.38 -2.29 -14.41
N ALA A 263 -0.23 -1.53 -13.51
CA ALA A 263 0.49 -0.63 -12.61
C ALA A 263 0.97 -1.43 -11.40
N THR A 264 2.24 -1.35 -11.09
CA THR A 264 2.86 -2.04 -9.95
C THR A 264 3.36 -1.05 -8.91
N ASP A 265 3.81 -1.56 -7.78
CA ASP A 265 4.45 -0.78 -6.72
C ASP A 265 3.55 0.29 -6.09
N LEU A 266 2.25 0.02 -6.06
CA LEU A 266 1.25 0.95 -5.53
C LEU A 266 1.17 0.86 -4.00
N THR A 267 1.13 2.02 -3.36
CA THR A 267 0.98 2.21 -1.91
C THR A 267 -0.29 2.98 -1.60
N LEU A 268 -0.50 3.42 -0.35
CA LEU A 268 -1.65 4.25 0.00
C LEU A 268 -1.73 5.52 -0.86
N GLY A 269 -2.94 5.89 -1.22
CA GLY A 269 -3.22 7.14 -1.89
C GLY A 269 -4.22 7.03 -3.02
N LYS A 270 -4.52 8.19 -3.59
CA LYS A 270 -5.36 8.32 -4.78
C LYS A 270 -4.51 8.23 -6.03
N TYR A 271 -5.05 7.58 -7.03
CA TYR A 271 -4.39 7.38 -8.33
C TYR A 271 -5.36 7.67 -9.46
N TYR A 272 -4.82 8.05 -10.61
CA TYR A 272 -5.59 8.15 -11.82
C TYR A 272 -4.75 7.88 -13.06
N PHE A 273 -5.41 7.37 -14.09
CA PHE A 273 -4.84 7.19 -15.41
C PHE A 273 -5.31 8.29 -16.33
N VAL A 274 -4.44 8.70 -17.24
CA VAL A 274 -4.76 9.58 -18.36
C VAL A 274 -4.35 8.88 -19.64
N GLU A 275 -5.31 8.57 -20.49
CA GLU A 275 -5.00 8.04 -21.81
C GLU A 275 -4.36 9.12 -22.67
N VAL A 276 -3.29 8.76 -23.37
CA VAL A 276 -2.57 9.66 -24.28
C VAL A 276 -2.64 9.12 -25.71
N PRO A 277 -2.56 9.99 -26.72
CA PRO A 277 -2.55 9.55 -28.12
C PRO A 277 -1.47 8.50 -28.39
N SER A 278 -1.86 7.41 -29.02
CA SER A 278 -0.96 6.31 -29.34
C SER A 278 -1.44 5.55 -30.55
N GLU A 279 -0.53 4.92 -31.27
CA GLU A 279 -0.86 3.94 -32.29
C GLU A 279 -1.34 2.66 -31.59
N VAL A 280 -2.53 2.20 -31.94
CA VAL A 280 -3.11 0.98 -31.35
C VAL A 280 -3.29 -0.08 -32.43
N VAL A 281 -3.13 -1.34 -32.01
CA VAL A 281 -3.33 -2.51 -32.87
C VAL A 281 -4.59 -3.25 -32.43
N VAL A 282 -5.43 -3.60 -33.38
CA VAL A 282 -6.64 -4.39 -33.16
C VAL A 282 -6.34 -5.86 -33.41
N GLY A 283 -6.32 -6.66 -32.34
CA GLY A 283 -5.98 -8.09 -32.44
C GLY A 283 -4.49 -8.35 -32.64
N SER A 284 -4.08 -9.62 -32.65
CA SER A 284 -2.67 -10.01 -32.68
C SER A 284 -1.96 -9.87 -34.02
N ASP A 285 -2.68 -9.72 -35.14
CA ASP A 285 -2.16 -9.93 -36.48
C ASP A 285 -2.29 -8.71 -37.41
N GLN A 286 -2.63 -7.54 -36.90
CA GLN A 286 -2.83 -6.35 -37.75
C GLN A 286 -1.79 -5.28 -37.47
N GLU A 287 -1.38 -4.60 -38.54
CA GLU A 287 -0.52 -3.42 -38.45
C GLU A 287 -1.19 -2.30 -37.63
N PRO A 288 -0.40 -1.53 -36.87
CA PRO A 288 -0.91 -0.41 -36.08
C PRO A 288 -1.59 0.59 -37.03
N THR A 289 -2.81 0.97 -36.71
CA THR A 289 -3.52 2.01 -37.42
C THR A 289 -3.63 3.22 -36.52
N ALA A 290 -2.84 4.26 -36.86
CA ALA A 290 -2.93 5.55 -36.19
C ALA A 290 -4.36 6.09 -36.32
N ASP A 291 -4.87 6.68 -35.24
CA ASP A 291 -6.11 7.46 -35.22
C ASP A 291 -7.43 6.73 -35.48
N GLN A 292 -7.48 5.38 -35.45
CA GLN A 292 -8.75 4.69 -35.64
C GLN A 292 -9.69 4.77 -34.46
N TYR A 293 -9.17 4.97 -33.24
CA TYR A 293 -9.97 5.03 -32.05
C TYR A 293 -9.92 6.41 -31.42
N LEU A 294 -11.08 6.94 -31.09
CA LEU A 294 -11.19 8.19 -30.35
C LEU A 294 -10.69 7.93 -28.92
N LEU A 295 -9.76 8.73 -28.47
CA LEU A 295 -9.47 8.85 -27.02
C LEU A 295 -10.80 9.24 -26.38
N GLY A 296 -11.34 8.44 -25.50
CA GLY A 296 -12.68 8.58 -24.93
C GLY A 296 -13.22 10.00 -24.88
N ALA A 297 -14.50 10.17 -24.83
CA ALA A 297 -15.14 11.47 -25.05
C ALA A 297 -14.45 12.54 -24.21
N ASP A 298 -13.85 13.46 -24.91
CA ASP A 298 -13.22 14.63 -24.35
C ASP A 298 -12.03 14.38 -23.41
N ALA A 299 -11.11 13.53 -23.87
CA ALA A 299 -9.85 13.20 -23.21
C ALA A 299 -9.09 14.40 -22.64
N ARG A 300 -9.36 15.59 -23.12
CA ARG A 300 -8.62 16.80 -22.76
C ARG A 300 -9.21 17.56 -21.59
N ASN A 301 -10.47 17.39 -21.29
CA ASN A 301 -11.20 18.24 -20.34
C ASN A 301 -12.03 17.47 -19.31
N ASP A 302 -12.23 16.17 -19.46
CA ASP A 302 -13.23 15.46 -18.70
C ASP A 302 -12.69 14.30 -17.86
N ALA A 303 -13.38 14.08 -16.74
CA ALA A 303 -13.20 12.95 -15.85
C ALA A 303 -13.35 11.58 -16.54
N HIS A 304 -14.04 11.50 -17.70
CA HIS A 304 -14.27 10.26 -18.44
C HIS A 304 -12.99 9.59 -18.97
N ASN A 305 -11.91 10.35 -19.12
CA ASN A 305 -10.61 9.79 -19.50
C ASN A 305 -9.69 9.54 -18.31
N LYS A 306 -10.15 9.89 -17.12
CA LYS A 306 -9.38 9.72 -15.91
C LYS A 306 -9.99 8.59 -15.11
N LEU A 307 -9.47 7.39 -15.34
CA LEU A 307 -9.78 6.30 -14.45
C LEU A 307 -9.14 6.58 -13.09
N THR A 308 -9.95 6.72 -12.05
CA THR A 308 -9.51 7.00 -10.68
C THR A 308 -9.71 5.78 -9.79
N PHE A 309 -8.77 5.54 -8.89
CA PHE A 309 -8.89 4.54 -7.82
C PHE A 309 -8.15 5.00 -6.58
N GLU A 310 -8.45 4.40 -5.44
CA GLU A 310 -7.85 4.75 -4.18
C GLU A 310 -7.47 3.50 -3.39
N ILE A 311 -6.29 3.55 -2.79
CA ILE A 311 -5.80 2.57 -1.82
C ILE A 311 -5.86 3.22 -0.45
N THR A 312 -6.65 2.64 0.45
CA THR A 312 -6.95 3.22 1.78
C THR A 312 -6.42 2.35 2.91
N ASN A 313 -6.42 2.91 4.14
CA ASN A 313 -6.06 2.19 5.36
C ASN A 313 -6.98 0.99 5.68
N ASP A 314 -8.25 1.07 5.27
CA ASP A 314 -9.24 0.04 5.58
C ASP A 314 -9.15 -1.18 4.65
N GLY A 315 -8.16 -1.19 3.80
CA GLY A 315 -7.91 -2.21 2.82
C GLY A 315 -8.17 -1.72 1.41
N VAL A 316 -7.68 -2.52 0.49
CA VAL A 316 -7.96 -2.33 -0.93
C VAL A 316 -9.35 -2.87 -1.15
N THR A 317 -10.24 -2.08 -1.73
CA THR A 317 -11.44 -2.63 -2.33
C THR A 317 -11.02 -3.76 -3.27
N SER A 318 -11.64 -4.91 -3.18
CA SER A 318 -11.24 -6.19 -3.78
C SER A 318 -11.05 -6.19 -5.30
N ASP A 319 -11.38 -5.11 -5.99
CA ASP A 319 -11.28 -5.00 -7.44
C ASP A 319 -10.29 -3.91 -7.86
N LEU A 320 -9.01 -4.23 -7.73
CA LEU A 320 -7.95 -3.48 -8.40
C LEU A 320 -7.87 -3.87 -9.89
N LYS A 321 -9.03 -3.98 -10.52
CA LYS A 321 -9.18 -4.30 -11.93
C LYS A 321 -10.24 -3.41 -12.53
N ALA A 322 -9.97 -2.91 -13.72
CA ALA A 322 -10.92 -2.13 -14.49
C ALA A 322 -10.85 -2.47 -15.98
N SER A 323 -11.83 -2.05 -16.71
CA SER A 323 -11.79 -2.05 -18.17
C SER A 323 -12.19 -0.69 -18.70
N TYR A 324 -11.64 -0.33 -19.83
CA TYR A 324 -11.87 0.93 -20.49
C TYR A 324 -12.01 0.72 -22.00
N VAL A 325 -13.01 1.35 -22.62
CA VAL A 325 -13.35 1.15 -24.03
C VAL A 325 -13.17 2.46 -24.79
N ASN A 326 -12.46 2.41 -25.91
CA ASN A 326 -12.49 3.49 -26.90
C ASN A 326 -13.33 3.08 -28.10
N TYR A 327 -14.04 4.04 -28.65
CA TYR A 327 -14.83 3.85 -29.83
C TYR A 327 -14.05 4.22 -31.09
N LYS A 328 -14.29 3.46 -32.17
CA LYS A 328 -13.66 3.73 -33.44
C LYS A 328 -14.18 5.06 -34.00
N ALA A 329 -13.29 5.86 -34.57
CA ALA A 329 -13.69 7.08 -35.25
C ALA A 329 -14.62 6.75 -36.40
N PRO A 330 -15.74 7.50 -36.61
CA PRO A 330 -16.60 7.29 -37.73
C PRO A 330 -15.85 7.58 -39.04
N VAL A 331 -15.98 6.67 -40.00
CA VAL A 331 -15.42 6.86 -41.35
C VAL A 331 -16.52 7.42 -42.23
N ILE A 332 -16.21 8.49 -42.96
CA ILE A 332 -17.07 9.04 -43.98
C ILE A 332 -16.54 8.57 -45.32
N ASP A 333 -17.34 7.80 -46.03
CA ASP A 333 -17.05 7.40 -47.40
C ASP A 333 -17.79 8.31 -48.36
N LYS A 334 -17.05 9.06 -49.19
CA LYS A 334 -17.60 10.02 -50.13
C LYS A 334 -17.32 9.52 -51.56
N THR A 335 -18.35 9.20 -52.28
CA THR A 335 -18.27 8.73 -53.63
C THR A 335 -18.95 9.70 -54.60
N VAL A 336 -18.36 9.88 -55.76
CA VAL A 336 -18.99 10.59 -56.89
C VAL A 336 -19.96 9.64 -57.54
N THR A 337 -21.22 10.02 -57.69
CA THR A 337 -22.29 9.16 -58.20
C THR A 337 -22.63 9.40 -59.66
N ASN A 338 -22.07 10.46 -60.27
CA ASN A 338 -22.21 10.73 -61.67
C ASN A 338 -20.84 10.97 -62.31
N GLY A 339 -20.74 10.74 -63.58
CA GLY A 339 -19.52 10.87 -64.40
C GLY A 339 -19.27 9.59 -65.23
N THR A 340 -18.38 9.66 -66.16
CA THR A 340 -18.04 8.56 -67.08
C THR A 340 -16.56 8.19 -66.95
N GLY A 341 -16.30 6.90 -66.76
CA GLY A 341 -14.96 6.33 -66.63
C GLY A 341 -14.46 6.20 -65.19
N GLU A 342 -13.34 5.55 -65.03
CA GLU A 342 -12.75 5.26 -63.69
C GLU A 342 -12.27 6.52 -62.94
N GLU A 343 -12.03 7.64 -63.66
CA GLU A 343 -11.54 8.89 -63.08
C GLU A 343 -12.61 9.99 -62.98
N HIS A 344 -13.89 9.69 -63.24
CA HIS A 344 -15.01 10.64 -63.11
C HIS A 344 -14.68 12.02 -63.67
N SER A 345 -14.39 12.09 -64.97
CA SER A 345 -14.08 13.35 -65.69
C SER A 345 -15.31 14.25 -65.81
N PHE A 346 -15.18 15.52 -65.38
CA PHE A 346 -16.21 16.56 -65.52
C PHE A 346 -15.69 17.73 -66.36
N GLN A 347 -16.59 18.39 -67.02
CA GLN A 347 -16.29 19.66 -67.74
C GLN A 347 -16.68 20.86 -66.86
N ILE A 348 -16.12 22.01 -67.13
CA ILE A 348 -16.47 23.24 -66.45
C ILE A 348 -17.97 23.52 -66.66
N GLY A 349 -18.72 23.57 -65.57
CA GLY A 349 -20.16 23.78 -65.53
C GLY A 349 -21.00 22.51 -65.32
N ASP A 350 -20.38 21.33 -65.32
CA ASP A 350 -21.08 20.08 -64.96
C ASP A 350 -21.43 20.02 -63.46
N ALA A 351 -22.61 19.50 -63.25
CA ALA A 351 -23.01 19.19 -61.85
C ALA A 351 -22.31 17.90 -61.35
N VAL A 352 -21.59 17.99 -60.29
CA VAL A 352 -20.94 16.82 -59.65
C VAL A 352 -21.80 16.35 -58.50
N ASN A 353 -22.34 15.12 -58.59
CA ASN A 353 -23.17 14.54 -57.55
C ASN A 353 -22.31 13.65 -56.66
N TYR A 354 -22.43 13.89 -55.37
CA TYR A 354 -21.72 13.10 -54.35
C TYR A 354 -22.73 12.32 -53.53
N GLN A 355 -22.34 11.13 -53.14
CA GLN A 355 -23.00 10.37 -52.09
C GLN A 355 -22.01 10.21 -50.93
N GLY A 356 -22.41 10.65 -49.75
CA GLY A 356 -21.68 10.39 -48.51
C GLY A 356 -22.37 9.30 -47.73
N THR A 357 -21.62 8.29 -47.34
CA THR A 357 -22.10 7.28 -46.38
C THR A 357 -21.32 7.47 -45.07
N ILE A 358 -22.04 7.66 -43.98
CA ILE A 358 -21.46 7.75 -42.64
C ILE A 358 -21.98 6.60 -41.79
N HIS A 359 -21.09 5.93 -41.12
CA HIS A 359 -21.42 4.95 -40.11
C HIS A 359 -21.69 5.70 -38.78
N ILE A 360 -22.93 5.72 -38.35
CA ILE A 360 -23.30 6.36 -37.09
C ILE A 360 -23.10 5.32 -35.98
N PRO A 361 -22.18 5.55 -35.03
CA PRO A 361 -22.02 4.65 -33.90
C PRO A 361 -23.33 4.53 -33.12
N THR A 362 -23.64 3.32 -32.67
CA THR A 362 -24.91 3.00 -31.97
C THR A 362 -25.09 3.76 -30.65
N ASP A 363 -24.00 4.15 -30.04
CA ASP A 363 -23.97 4.91 -28.78
C ASP A 363 -24.31 6.39 -28.94
N ILE A 364 -24.26 6.95 -30.18
CA ILE A 364 -24.83 8.28 -30.45
C ILE A 364 -26.35 8.25 -30.27
N ALA A 365 -26.99 7.14 -30.64
CA ALA A 365 -28.44 6.95 -30.54
C ALA A 365 -28.91 6.59 -29.12
N GLY A 366 -28.00 6.34 -28.20
CA GLY A 366 -28.28 5.82 -26.86
C GLY A 366 -29.02 6.74 -25.90
N GLY A 367 -29.41 7.93 -26.33
CA GLY A 367 -30.30 8.82 -25.56
C GLY A 367 -29.78 9.13 -24.15
N THR A 368 -30.68 9.58 -23.29
CA THR A 368 -30.41 9.95 -21.89
C THR A 368 -30.08 8.77 -20.95
N ASP A 369 -30.11 7.54 -21.46
CA ASP A 369 -29.92 6.33 -20.61
C ASP A 369 -28.47 5.91 -20.40
N GLY A 370 -27.52 6.55 -21.11
CA GLY A 370 -26.09 6.28 -20.97
C GLY A 370 -25.69 4.87 -21.43
N ILE A 371 -24.38 4.66 -21.58
CA ILE A 371 -23.80 3.36 -21.95
C ILE A 371 -23.40 2.63 -20.65
N THR A 372 -23.76 1.36 -20.54
CA THR A 372 -23.32 0.52 -19.45
C THR A 372 -22.12 -0.33 -19.90
N VAL A 373 -20.95 -0.06 -19.37
CA VAL A 373 -19.74 -0.86 -19.59
C VAL A 373 -19.40 -1.57 -18.29
N ASN A 374 -19.36 -2.90 -18.32
CA ASN A 374 -19.06 -3.73 -17.14
C ASN A 374 -19.87 -3.38 -15.87
N GLY A 375 -21.16 -3.05 -16.04
CA GLY A 375 -22.04 -2.73 -14.92
C GLY A 375 -21.94 -1.29 -14.42
N VAL A 376 -21.04 -0.49 -14.97
CA VAL A 376 -20.94 0.95 -14.68
C VAL A 376 -21.68 1.71 -15.76
N LYS A 377 -22.77 2.37 -15.37
CA LYS A 377 -23.56 3.22 -16.27
C LYS A 377 -22.87 4.57 -16.44
N SER A 378 -22.50 4.93 -17.68
CA SER A 378 -22.09 6.29 -18.03
C SER A 378 -23.35 7.13 -18.26
N GLU A 379 -23.48 8.24 -17.58
CA GLU A 379 -24.64 9.14 -17.72
C GLU A 379 -24.60 10.00 -18.99
N THR A 380 -23.49 9.96 -19.74
CA THR A 380 -23.30 10.80 -20.93
C THR A 380 -22.84 9.98 -22.13
N SER A 381 -23.35 10.34 -23.31
CA SER A 381 -22.81 9.83 -24.55
C SER A 381 -21.32 10.21 -24.68
N PRO A 382 -20.45 9.30 -25.18
CA PRO A 382 -19.04 9.63 -25.47
C PRO A 382 -18.90 10.74 -26.51
N TYR A 383 -19.97 11.09 -27.21
CA TYR A 383 -19.99 12.15 -28.22
C TYR A 383 -20.73 13.37 -27.70
N SER A 384 -20.01 14.44 -27.39
CA SER A 384 -20.60 15.72 -26.97
C SER A 384 -21.18 16.52 -28.14
N VAL A 385 -20.70 16.29 -29.34
CA VAL A 385 -21.13 17.00 -30.57
C VAL A 385 -21.03 16.09 -31.76
N PHE A 386 -22.11 15.95 -32.50
CA PHE A 386 -22.13 15.39 -33.85
C PHE A 386 -22.40 16.53 -34.85
N LYS A 387 -21.42 16.81 -35.69
CA LYS A 387 -21.56 17.82 -36.74
C LYS A 387 -21.29 17.20 -38.10
N TRP A 388 -22.19 17.42 -39.04
CA TRP A 388 -21.96 17.19 -40.45
C TRP A 388 -21.38 18.47 -41.04
N GLY A 389 -20.30 18.36 -41.76
CA GLY A 389 -19.70 19.47 -42.49
C GLY A 389 -19.04 18.95 -43.76
N ASP A 390 -19.19 19.69 -44.84
CA ASP A 390 -18.47 19.48 -46.10
C ASP A 390 -17.28 20.42 -46.12
#